data_88877ca9ac601082be627ce2089f87a7
#
_entry.id   88877ca9ac601082be627ce2089f87a7
#
_cell.length_a   1.000
_cell.length_b   1.000
_cell.length_c   1.000
_cell.angle_alpha   90.00
_cell.angle_beta   90.00
_cell.angle_gamma   90.00
#
_symmetry.space_group_name_H-M   'P 1'
#
loop_
_entity.id
_entity.type
_entity.pdbx_description
1 polymer ?
#
loop_
_entity_poly.entity_id
_entity_poly.type
_entity_poly.pdbx_seq_one_letter_code
_entity_poly.pdbx_strand_id
1 'polypeptide(L)' 'MAKTKEHVAEMRLLGDNELVERLSEARRELFNLRFQLATGQLDNSARLGMVRRDIARLATFLREREIAAAEAAGEGE' A
#
# COMPACT_ATOMS: atom_id res chain seq x y z
N MET A 1 6.08 -1.25 18.54
CA MET A 1 6.40 -0.70 17.65
C MET A 1 5.77 0.55 17.10
N ALA A 2 6.25 1.63 17.62
CA ALA A 2 5.77 2.97 17.32
C ALA A 2 5.84 3.30 15.83
N LYS A 3 6.91 2.85 15.14
CA LYS A 3 7.10 3.13 13.72
C LYS A 3 5.99 2.59 12.82
N THR A 4 5.44 1.42 13.15
CA THR A 4 4.36 0.84 12.37
C THR A 4 3.08 1.66 12.51
N LYS A 5 2.76 2.11 13.72
CA LYS A 5 1.58 2.94 13.96
C LYS A 5 1.71 4.30 13.28
N GLU A 6 2.89 4.90 13.35
CA GLU A 6 3.16 6.18 12.68
C GLU A 6 3.01 6.06 11.17
N HIS A 7 3.54 4.98 10.61
CA HIS A 7 3.45 4.73 9.17
C HIS A 7 2.00 4.56 8.70
N VAL A 8 1.21 3.81 9.46
CA VAL A 8 -0.22 3.63 9.16
C VAL A 8 -0.96 4.96 9.29
N ALA A 9 -0.66 5.76 10.31
CA ALA A 9 -1.29 7.06 10.49
C ALA A 9 -0.97 8.01 9.33
N GLU A 10 0.27 8.01 8.86
CA GLU A 10 0.65 8.80 7.68
C GLU A 10 -0.13 8.38 6.44
N MET A 11 -0.29 7.10 6.22
CA MET A 11 -1.05 6.59 5.08
C MET A 11 -2.51 7.05 5.13
N ARG A 12 -3.11 7.11 6.30
CA ARG A 12 -4.49 7.54 6.46
C ARG A 12 -4.70 9.03 6.13
N LEU A 13 -3.65 9.83 6.29
CA LEU A 13 -3.70 11.26 6.00
C LEU A 13 -3.55 11.59 4.53
N LEU A 14 -3.13 10.63 3.71
CA LEU A 14 -2.91 10.83 2.29
C LEU A 14 -4.22 10.96 1.52
N GLY A 15 -4.23 11.82 0.51
CA GLY A 15 -5.35 11.93 -0.42
C GLY A 15 -5.42 10.70 -1.34
N ASP A 16 -6.55 10.54 -2.03
CA ASP A 16 -6.75 9.38 -2.91
C ASP A 16 -5.70 9.27 -4.01
N ASN A 17 -5.35 10.39 -4.63
CA ASN A 17 -4.32 10.41 -5.69
C ASN A 17 -2.96 10.03 -5.14
N GLU A 18 -2.63 10.49 -3.95
CA GLU A 18 -1.36 10.15 -3.30
C GLU A 18 -1.30 8.67 -2.93
N LEU A 19 -2.41 8.09 -2.48
CA LEU A 19 -2.48 6.67 -2.18
C LEU A 19 -2.29 5.82 -3.45
N VAL A 20 -2.90 6.24 -4.55
CA VAL A 20 -2.74 5.56 -5.84
C VAL A 20 -1.28 5.61 -6.28
N GLU A 21 -0.64 6.76 -6.18
CA GLU A 21 0.77 6.90 -6.52
C GLU A 21 1.66 6.03 -5.64
N ARG A 22 1.42 6.04 -4.33
CA ARG A 22 2.16 5.22 -3.38
C ARG A 22 2.00 3.74 -3.67
N LEU A 23 0.79 3.32 -4.01
CA LEU A 23 0.50 1.94 -4.36
C LEU A 23 1.24 1.54 -5.64
N SER A 24 1.23 2.40 -6.64
CA SER A 24 1.94 2.16 -7.90
C SER A 24 3.44 2.01 -7.66
N GLU A 25 4.03 2.92 -6.88
CA GLU A 25 5.45 2.87 -6.53
C GLU A 25 5.79 1.59 -5.75
N ALA A 26 4.95 1.23 -4.78
CA ALA A 26 5.16 0.04 -3.97
C ALA A 26 5.09 -1.24 -4.82
N ARG A 27 4.17 -1.31 -5.76
CA ARG A 27 4.07 -2.44 -6.69
C ARG A 27 5.30 -2.55 -7.59
N ARG A 28 5.81 -1.41 -8.03
CA ARG A 28 7.03 -1.38 -8.85
C ARG A 28 8.23 -1.86 -8.04
N GLU A 29 8.33 -1.42 -6.79
CA GLU A 29 9.38 -1.87 -5.89
C GLU A 29 9.27 -3.39 -5.62
N LEU A 30 8.06 -3.89 -5.41
CA LEU A 30 7.82 -5.31 -5.22
C LEU A 30 8.29 -6.13 -6.42
N PHE A 31 7.98 -5.66 -7.63
CA PHE A 31 8.41 -6.32 -8.85
C PHE A 31 9.93 -6.38 -8.92
N ASN A 32 10.61 -5.27 -8.62
CA ASN A 32 12.07 -5.22 -8.64
C ASN A 32 12.67 -6.15 -7.59
N LEU A 33 12.11 -6.20 -6.39
CA LEU A 33 12.58 -7.07 -5.33
C LEU A 33 12.40 -8.54 -5.68
N ARG A 34 11.28 -8.90 -6.29
CA ARG A 34 11.05 -10.27 -6.75
C ARG A 34 12.04 -10.65 -7.84
N PHE A 35 12.33 -9.74 -8.74
CA PHE A 35 13.32 -9.96 -9.78
C PHE A 35 14.70 -10.19 -9.17
N GLN A 36 15.10 -9.36 -8.21
CA GLN A 36 16.38 -9.52 -7.52
C GLN A 36 16.46 -10.85 -6.77
N LEU A 37 15.38 -11.27 -6.14
CA LEU A 37 15.32 -12.54 -5.46
C LEU A 37 15.49 -13.69 -6.44
N ALA A 38 14.82 -13.61 -7.58
CA ALA A 38 14.89 -14.66 -8.60
C ALA A 38 16.30 -14.80 -9.21
N THR A 39 17.03 -13.68 -9.30
CA THR A 39 18.40 -13.69 -9.85
C THR A 39 19.47 -13.89 -8.78
N GLY A 40 19.08 -14.06 -7.51
CA GLY A 40 20.02 -14.27 -6.43
C GLY A 40 20.73 -13.01 -5.94
N GLN A 41 20.25 -11.83 -6.35
CA GLN A 41 20.84 -10.55 -5.96
C GLN A 41 20.31 -10.01 -4.64
N LEU A 42 19.19 -10.54 -4.17
CA LEU A 42 18.56 -10.09 -2.93
C LEU A 42 19.02 -10.98 -1.77
N ASP A 43 19.78 -10.40 -0.85
CA ASP A 43 20.32 -11.12 0.30
C ASP A 43 19.32 -11.22 1.45
N ASN A 44 18.41 -10.25 1.55
CA ASN A 44 17.46 -10.17 2.66
C ASN A 44 16.03 -10.03 2.16
N SER A 45 15.22 -11.05 2.40
CA SER A 45 13.81 -11.07 1.99
C SER A 45 12.89 -10.27 2.91
N ALA A 46 13.39 -9.74 4.03
CA ALA A 46 12.57 -8.96 4.96
C ALA A 46 11.97 -7.73 4.28
N ARG A 47 12.74 -7.07 3.39
CA ARG A 47 12.23 -5.92 2.65
C ARG A 47 11.06 -6.29 1.74
N LEU A 48 11.14 -7.46 1.12
CA LEU A 48 10.04 -7.96 0.30
C LEU A 48 8.75 -8.09 1.12
N GLY A 49 8.85 -8.64 2.33
CA GLY A 49 7.71 -8.76 3.24
C GLY A 49 7.15 -7.39 3.65
N MET A 50 8.02 -6.43 3.92
CA MET A 50 7.61 -5.06 4.27
C MET A 50 6.84 -4.39 3.14
N VAL A 51 7.35 -4.49 1.91
CA VAL A 51 6.70 -3.89 0.75
C VAL A 51 5.34 -4.54 0.49
N ARG A 52 5.25 -5.85 0.62
CA ARG A 52 3.97 -6.56 0.46
C ARG A 52 2.94 -6.10 1.48
N ARG A 53 3.34 -5.88 2.74
CA ARG A 53 2.45 -5.37 3.78
C ARG A 53 1.99 -3.94 3.47
N ASP A 54 2.89 -3.09 2.98
CA ASP A 54 2.55 -1.74 2.59
C ASP A 54 1.54 -1.73 1.45
N ILE A 55 1.72 -2.58 0.45
CA ILE A 55 0.77 -2.71 -0.66
C ILE A 55 -0.61 -3.12 -0.13
N ALA A 56 -0.65 -4.10 0.77
CA ALA A 56 -1.90 -4.56 1.35
C ALA A 56 -2.61 -3.44 2.11
N ARG A 57 -1.87 -2.65 2.89
CA ARG A 57 -2.43 -1.53 3.65
C ARG A 57 -2.96 -0.43 2.72
N LEU A 58 -2.17 -0.06 1.72
CA LEU A 58 -2.58 0.97 0.75
C LEU A 58 -3.81 0.54 -0.03
N ALA A 59 -3.84 -0.70 -0.48
CA ALA A 59 -4.99 -1.25 -1.19
C ALA A 59 -6.24 -1.27 -0.31
N THR A 60 -6.07 -1.60 0.97
CA THR A 60 -7.18 -1.62 1.94
C THR A 60 -7.74 -0.21 2.13
N PHE A 61 -6.89 0.79 2.31
CA PHE A 61 -7.34 2.18 2.47
C PHE A 61 -8.10 2.68 1.25
N LEU A 62 -7.60 2.39 0.06
CA LEU A 62 -8.28 2.78 -1.17
C LEU A 62 -9.64 2.11 -1.29
N ARG A 63 -9.71 0.81 -0.96
CA ARG A 63 -10.96 0.06 -1.00
C ARG A 63 -11.96 0.61 0.00
N GLU A 64 -11.53 0.93 1.21
CA GLU A 64 -12.40 1.54 2.22
C GLU A 64 -12.97 2.87 1.74
N ARG A 65 -12.15 3.68 1.08
CA ARG A 65 -12.61 4.96 0.54
C ARG A 65 -13.59 4.78 -0.60
N GLU A 66 -13.39 3.79 -1.46
CA GLU A 66 -14.32 3.47 -2.53
C GLU A 66 -15.66 3.02 -1.98
N ILE A 67 -15.65 2.19 -0.93
CA ILE A 67 -16.87 1.71 -0.27
C ILE A 67 -17.59 2.90 0.38
N ALA A 68 -16.89 3.76 1.08
CA ALA A 68 -17.48 4.93 1.71
C ALA A 68 -18.11 5.87 0.67
N ALA A 69 -17.44 6.08 -0.45
CA ALA A 69 -17.98 6.90 -1.54
C ALA A 69 -19.24 6.27 -2.16
N ALA A 70 -19.22 4.95 -2.35
CA ALA A 70 -20.38 4.23 -2.88
C ALA A 70 -21.57 4.28 -1.92
N GLU A 71 -21.31 4.13 -0.62
CA GLU A 71 -22.37 4.23 0.40
C GLU A 71 -22.96 5.64 0.44
N ALA A 72 -22.12 6.66 0.37
CA ALA A 72 -22.56 8.05 0.35
C ALA A 72 -23.40 8.34 -0.89
N ALA A 73 -23.02 7.80 -2.05
CA ALA A 73 -23.80 7.95 -3.27
C ALA A 73 -25.13 7.19 -3.19
N GLY A 74 -25.11 6.02 -2.57
CA GLY A 74 -26.33 5.22 -2.38
C GLY A 74 -27.31 5.87 -1.43
N GLU A 75 -26.84 6.53 -0.40
CA GLU A 75 -27.70 7.21 0.57
C GLU A 75 -28.44 8.42 -0.04
N GLY A 76 -27.88 8.97 -1.12
CA GLY A 76 -28.52 10.09 -1.81
C GLY A 76 -29.75 9.70 -2.64
N GLU A 77 -29.98 8.42 -2.78
CA GLU A 77 -31.15 7.91 -3.48
C GLU A 77 -32.31 7.69 -2.53
#